data_0b440c58ed2bc155412f8e84d4370b7a
#
_entry.id   0b440c58ed2bc155412f8e84d4370b7a
#
_cell.length_a   1.000
_cell.length_b   1.000
_cell.length_c   1.000
_cell.angle_alpha   90.00
_cell.angle_beta   90.00
_cell.angle_gamma   90.00
#
_symmetry.space_group_name_H-M   'P 1'
#
loop_
_entity.id
_entity.type
_entity.pdbx_description
1 polymer ?
#
loop_
_entity_poly.entity_id
_entity_poly.type
_entity_poly.pdbx_seq_one_letter_code
_entity_poly.pdbx_strand_id
1 'polypeptide(L)'
;MNHPTWDYPLFEMLNFDGGATLDSLMSAISGIVMWIPLYLLILYMVWRRWSWRGVVALILAVALALGLADLLAGIFKHSGPLKSLWPDFPARLRPMFSEGLSDVNIPSTNHGRYGTVSAHAATIVSLSIISAYAIHRRWFSWLIAVVAIAICYSRIYLACHFPQDILLGAALGVVTATLGILVFRAIAGKNKRW
;
A
#
# COMPACT_ATOMS: atom_id res chain seq x y z
N MET A 1 7.27 -18.66 -10.13
CA MET A 1 6.98 -18.92 -8.71
C MET A 1 5.57 -19.46 -8.63
N ASN A 2 5.40 -20.69 -8.10
CA ASN A 2 4.06 -21.27 -7.99
C ASN A 2 3.27 -20.49 -6.92
N HIS A 3 1.98 -20.24 -7.19
CA HIS A 3 1.08 -19.70 -6.20
C HIS A 3 0.85 -20.73 -5.09
N PRO A 4 0.71 -20.32 -3.83
CA PRO A 4 0.21 -21.21 -2.78
C PRO A 4 -1.18 -21.72 -3.16
N THR A 5 -1.53 -22.91 -2.73
CA THR A 5 -2.80 -23.58 -3.07
C THR A 5 -4.05 -22.78 -2.68
N TRP A 6 -3.94 -21.87 -1.70
CA TRP A 6 -5.03 -21.01 -1.22
C TRP A 6 -5.19 -19.69 -2.00
N ASP A 7 -4.17 -19.27 -2.77
CA ASP A 7 -4.11 -17.90 -3.34
C ASP A 7 -5.14 -17.72 -4.49
N TYR A 8 -5.25 -18.70 -5.38
CA TYR A 8 -6.23 -18.69 -6.47
C TYR A 8 -7.69 -18.76 -5.97
N PRO A 9 -8.08 -19.75 -5.14
CA PRO A 9 -9.46 -19.82 -4.63
C PRO A 9 -9.87 -18.59 -3.82
N LEU A 10 -8.95 -18.02 -3.03
CA LEU A 10 -9.21 -16.81 -2.27
C LEU A 10 -9.36 -15.60 -3.19
N PHE A 11 -8.55 -15.51 -4.25
CA PHE A 11 -8.70 -14.45 -5.24
C PHE A 11 -10.06 -14.53 -5.94
N GLU A 12 -10.46 -15.70 -6.45
CA GLU A 12 -11.76 -15.91 -7.14
C GLU A 12 -12.94 -15.56 -6.23
N MET A 13 -12.87 -15.89 -4.95
CA MET A 13 -13.90 -15.51 -3.97
C MET A 13 -13.99 -13.99 -3.76
N LEU A 14 -12.87 -13.27 -3.83
CA LEU A 14 -12.78 -11.84 -3.54
C LEU A 14 -12.90 -10.94 -4.77
N ASN A 15 -12.64 -11.47 -5.97
CA ASN A 15 -12.77 -10.79 -7.25
C ASN A 15 -14.06 -11.24 -7.94
N PHE A 16 -15.17 -10.60 -7.63
CA PHE A 16 -16.48 -10.85 -8.24
C PHE A 16 -16.96 -9.63 -9.01
N ASP A 17 -17.84 -9.82 -9.97
CA ASP A 17 -18.49 -8.72 -10.69
C ASP A 17 -19.55 -8.06 -9.79
N GLY A 18 -19.23 -6.88 -9.29
CA GLY A 18 -20.14 -6.04 -8.49
C GLY A 18 -20.88 -5.00 -9.30
N GLY A 19 -20.69 -4.99 -10.61
CA GLY A 19 -21.29 -4.02 -11.53
C GLY A 19 -20.60 -2.66 -11.52
N ALA A 20 -20.94 -1.82 -12.48
CA ALA A 20 -20.27 -0.55 -12.79
C ALA A 20 -20.16 0.42 -11.60
N THR A 21 -21.13 0.40 -10.69
CA THR A 21 -21.10 1.26 -9.49
C THR A 21 -20.01 0.83 -8.53
N LEU A 22 -19.90 -0.48 -8.23
CA LEU A 22 -18.85 -1.00 -7.35
C LEU A 22 -17.47 -0.89 -8.00
N ASP A 23 -17.36 -1.12 -9.30
CA ASP A 23 -16.13 -0.93 -10.07
C ASP A 23 -15.59 0.50 -9.95
N SER A 24 -16.47 1.49 -10.12
CA SER A 24 -16.14 2.91 -9.98
C SER A 24 -15.71 3.25 -8.55
N LEU A 25 -16.42 2.70 -7.55
CA LEU A 25 -16.09 2.91 -6.14
C LEU A 25 -14.72 2.30 -5.80
N MET A 26 -14.45 1.06 -6.21
CA MET A 26 -13.18 0.38 -5.94
C MET A 26 -12.01 1.06 -6.67
N SER A 27 -12.25 1.57 -7.87
CA SER A 27 -11.27 2.39 -8.60
C SER A 27 -10.97 3.70 -7.86
N ALA A 28 -11.98 4.38 -7.33
CA ALA A 28 -11.81 5.58 -6.52
C ALA A 28 -11.05 5.29 -5.20
N ILE A 29 -11.41 4.21 -4.48
CA ILE A 29 -10.72 3.75 -3.26
C ILE A 29 -9.25 3.46 -3.54
N SER A 30 -8.94 2.86 -4.68
CA SER A 30 -7.56 2.59 -5.12
C SER A 30 -6.79 3.85 -5.49
N GLY A 31 -7.49 4.94 -5.82
CA GLY A 31 -6.92 6.21 -6.27
C GLY A 31 -6.48 7.12 -5.12
N ILE A 32 -5.58 8.06 -5.42
CA ILE A 32 -5.04 9.03 -4.44
C ILE A 32 -6.06 10.11 -4.09
N VAL A 33 -6.85 10.55 -5.06
CA VAL A 33 -7.71 11.74 -4.95
C VAL A 33 -8.75 11.60 -3.84
N MET A 34 -9.35 10.42 -3.70
CA MET A 34 -10.34 10.12 -2.66
C MET A 34 -9.79 10.35 -1.25
N TRP A 35 -8.48 10.16 -1.04
CA TRP A 35 -7.84 10.23 0.27
C TRP A 35 -7.21 11.59 0.60
N ILE A 36 -7.33 12.60 -0.28
CA ILE A 36 -6.85 13.96 -0.01
C ILE A 36 -7.37 14.50 1.34
N PRO A 37 -8.66 14.39 1.70
CA PRO A 37 -9.14 14.86 2.99
C PRO A 37 -8.46 14.16 4.17
N LEU A 38 -8.18 12.86 4.05
CA LEU A 38 -7.46 12.10 5.08
C LEU A 38 -6.00 12.57 5.21
N TYR A 39 -5.32 12.83 4.11
CA TYR A 39 -3.95 13.35 4.14
C TYR A 39 -3.88 14.73 4.82
N LEU A 40 -4.85 15.61 4.53
CA LEU A 40 -4.96 16.92 5.20
C LEU A 40 -5.23 16.76 6.70
N LEU A 41 -6.09 15.81 7.08
CA LEU A 41 -6.34 15.47 8.49
C LEU A 41 -5.06 15.00 9.20
N ILE A 42 -4.29 14.11 8.57
CA ILE A 42 -3.00 13.62 9.10
C ILE A 42 -2.05 14.79 9.35
N LEU A 43 -1.87 15.66 8.35
CA LEU A 43 -0.99 16.83 8.47
C LEU A 43 -1.45 17.77 9.58
N TYR A 44 -2.76 18.07 9.67
CA TYR A 44 -3.35 18.88 10.72
C TYR A 44 -3.11 18.30 12.12
N MET A 45 -3.38 17.00 12.32
CA MET A 45 -3.21 16.32 13.60
C MET A 45 -1.74 16.28 14.05
N VAL A 46 -0.82 16.04 13.11
CA VAL A 46 0.62 16.06 13.40
C VAL A 46 1.08 17.47 13.70
N TRP A 47 0.61 18.48 12.95
CA TRP A 47 0.90 19.88 13.25
C TRP A 47 0.42 20.28 14.65
N ARG A 48 -0.80 19.90 15.02
CA ARG A 48 -1.34 20.19 16.37
C ARG A 48 -0.54 19.53 17.49
N ARG A 49 0.04 18.34 17.23
CA ARG A 49 0.77 17.58 18.24
C ARG A 49 2.26 17.95 18.32
N TRP A 50 2.92 18.15 17.18
CA TRP A 50 4.36 18.30 17.06
C TRP A 50 4.81 19.65 16.53
N SER A 51 3.89 20.57 16.22
CA SER A 51 4.11 21.80 15.47
C SER A 51 4.65 21.52 14.06
N TRP A 52 5.15 22.59 13.40
CA TRP A 52 5.74 22.57 12.07
C TRP A 52 6.88 21.55 11.91
N ARG A 53 7.72 21.43 12.93
CA ARG A 53 8.82 20.47 12.91
C ARG A 53 8.35 19.01 12.74
N GLY A 54 7.23 18.65 13.37
CA GLY A 54 6.63 17.33 13.20
C GLY A 54 6.06 17.11 11.82
N VAL A 55 5.50 18.14 11.18
CA VAL A 55 5.00 18.05 9.80
C VAL A 55 6.14 17.76 8.82
N VAL A 56 7.26 18.49 8.93
CA VAL A 56 8.45 18.24 8.12
C VAL A 56 8.99 16.83 8.35
N ALA A 57 9.08 16.41 9.62
CA ALA A 57 9.52 15.07 9.98
C ALA A 57 8.63 13.99 9.36
N LEU A 58 7.29 14.18 9.39
CA LEU A 58 6.33 13.26 8.78
C LEU A 58 6.54 13.17 7.26
N ILE A 59 6.61 14.32 6.59
CA ILE A 59 6.78 14.37 5.12
C ILE A 59 8.05 13.62 4.70
N LEU A 60 9.19 13.88 5.36
CA LEU A 60 10.45 13.22 5.05
C LEU A 60 10.43 11.73 5.37
N ALA A 61 9.84 11.35 6.51
CA ALA A 61 9.70 9.94 6.91
C ALA A 61 8.82 9.15 5.92
N VAL A 62 7.68 9.73 5.53
CA VAL A 62 6.75 9.12 4.58
C VAL A 62 7.39 9.06 3.18
N ALA A 63 7.99 10.15 2.69
CA ALA A 63 8.64 10.17 1.39
C ALA A 63 9.74 9.09 1.29
N LEU A 64 10.58 8.94 2.31
CA LEU A 64 11.57 7.88 2.37
C LEU A 64 10.93 6.49 2.36
N ALA A 65 9.95 6.25 3.25
CA ALA A 65 9.33 4.94 3.37
C ALA A 65 8.58 4.52 2.10
N LEU A 66 7.83 5.43 1.47
CA LEU A 66 7.10 5.17 0.24
C LEU A 66 8.06 4.97 -0.94
N GLY A 67 9.09 5.82 -1.05
CA GLY A 67 10.12 5.68 -2.08
C GLY A 67 10.83 4.34 -1.99
N LEU A 68 11.25 3.92 -0.80
CA LEU A 68 11.87 2.61 -0.58
C LEU A 68 10.89 1.46 -0.88
N ALA A 69 9.64 1.57 -0.46
CA ALA A 69 8.62 0.54 -0.72
C ALA A 69 8.41 0.31 -2.22
N ASP A 70 8.32 1.38 -3.00
CA ASP A 70 8.14 1.29 -4.46
C ASP A 70 9.39 0.76 -5.16
N LEU A 71 10.57 1.28 -4.81
CA LEU A 71 11.85 0.82 -5.35
C LEU A 71 12.08 -0.68 -5.11
N LEU A 72 11.86 -1.14 -3.88
CA LEU A 72 12.05 -2.54 -3.50
C LEU A 72 10.98 -3.44 -4.12
N ALA A 73 9.71 -3.02 -4.15
CA ALA A 73 8.67 -3.76 -4.85
C ALA A 73 8.95 -3.89 -6.36
N GLY A 74 9.64 -2.91 -6.95
CA GLY A 74 10.06 -2.90 -8.35
C GLY A 74 11.00 -4.04 -8.71
N ILE A 75 11.91 -4.44 -7.80
CA ILE A 75 12.84 -5.57 -8.01
C ILE A 75 12.06 -6.85 -8.33
N PHE A 76 11.05 -7.15 -7.51
CA PHE A 76 10.24 -8.36 -7.63
C PHE A 76 9.22 -8.35 -8.78
N LYS A 77 9.14 -7.24 -9.51
CA LYS A 77 8.24 -7.08 -10.68
C LYS A 77 9.02 -6.91 -11.98
N HIS A 78 10.33 -6.98 -11.96
CA HIS A 78 11.19 -6.59 -13.08
C HIS A 78 10.89 -5.18 -13.60
N SER A 79 10.60 -4.24 -12.71
CA SER A 79 10.24 -2.86 -13.03
C SER A 79 11.05 -1.86 -12.19
N GLY A 80 11.09 -0.60 -12.62
CA GLY A 80 11.81 0.45 -11.92
C GLY A 80 13.34 0.39 -12.08
N PRO A 81 14.06 1.32 -11.42
CA PRO A 81 15.52 1.47 -11.61
C PRO A 81 16.33 0.33 -10.99
N LEU A 82 15.80 -0.38 -10.00
CA LEU A 82 16.47 -1.48 -9.30
C LEU A 82 16.15 -2.87 -9.87
N LYS A 83 15.47 -2.95 -11.02
CA LYS A 83 15.05 -4.23 -11.64
C LYS A 83 16.22 -5.16 -11.95
N SER A 84 17.41 -4.61 -12.18
CA SER A 84 18.63 -5.38 -12.51
C SER A 84 19.31 -6.03 -11.30
N LEU A 85 18.90 -5.70 -10.06
CA LEU A 85 19.49 -6.30 -8.87
C LEU A 85 19.15 -7.79 -8.72
N TRP A 86 18.04 -8.23 -9.30
CA TRP A 86 17.66 -9.64 -9.30
C TRP A 86 16.99 -10.02 -10.62
N PRO A 87 17.75 -10.11 -11.73
CA PRO A 87 17.22 -10.37 -13.06
C PRO A 87 16.48 -11.72 -13.18
N ASP A 88 16.94 -12.74 -12.47
CA ASP A 88 16.42 -14.10 -12.53
C ASP A 88 15.27 -14.35 -11.53
N PHE A 89 14.80 -13.30 -10.83
CA PHE A 89 13.67 -13.46 -9.92
C PHE A 89 12.42 -13.92 -10.69
N PRO A 90 11.75 -15.02 -10.28
CA PRO A 90 10.58 -15.55 -10.97
C PRO A 90 9.33 -14.73 -10.67
N ALA A 91 9.24 -13.53 -11.25
CA ALA A 91 8.12 -12.62 -11.05
C ALA A 91 6.80 -13.24 -11.52
N ARG A 92 5.74 -13.08 -10.73
CA ARG A 92 4.41 -13.61 -11.03
C ARG A 92 3.60 -12.64 -11.86
N LEU A 93 2.79 -13.19 -12.77
CA LEU A 93 1.78 -12.42 -13.50
C LEU A 93 0.72 -11.88 -12.54
N ARG A 94 0.12 -10.75 -12.89
CA ARG A 94 -1.08 -10.26 -12.21
C ARG A 94 -2.29 -11.14 -12.57
N PRO A 95 -3.35 -11.17 -11.72
CA PRO A 95 -4.55 -11.95 -12.02
C PRO A 95 -5.11 -11.70 -13.41
N MET A 96 -5.18 -10.43 -13.84
CA MET A 96 -5.68 -10.05 -15.18
C MET A 96 -4.87 -10.61 -16.37
N PHE A 97 -3.68 -11.18 -16.13
CA PHE A 97 -2.81 -11.78 -17.15
C PHE A 97 -2.56 -13.26 -16.89
N SER A 98 -3.21 -13.86 -15.89
CA SER A 98 -3.01 -15.25 -15.50
C SER A 98 -3.96 -16.18 -16.25
N GLU A 99 -3.42 -17.19 -16.95
CA GLU A 99 -4.20 -18.13 -17.78
C GLU A 99 -4.97 -19.19 -16.96
N GLY A 100 -4.69 -19.32 -15.66
CA GLY A 100 -5.27 -20.35 -14.78
C GLY A 100 -6.53 -19.92 -14.02
N LEU A 101 -7.10 -18.76 -14.32
CA LEU A 101 -8.29 -18.20 -13.67
C LEU A 101 -9.46 -18.17 -14.65
N SER A 102 -10.65 -18.58 -14.18
CA SER A 102 -11.93 -18.41 -14.89
C SER A 102 -12.66 -17.16 -14.37
N ASP A 103 -13.34 -16.46 -15.25
CA ASP A 103 -14.28 -15.37 -14.92
C ASP A 103 -13.70 -14.22 -14.06
N VAL A 104 -12.49 -13.76 -14.40
CA VAL A 104 -11.86 -12.63 -13.71
C VAL A 104 -12.57 -11.32 -14.05
N ASN A 105 -13.10 -10.62 -13.04
CA ASN A 105 -13.59 -9.27 -13.18
C ASN A 105 -12.40 -8.29 -13.34
N ILE A 106 -12.29 -7.61 -14.49
CA ILE A 106 -11.20 -6.68 -14.83
C ILE A 106 -11.75 -5.28 -15.11
N PRO A 107 -12.09 -4.50 -14.09
CA PRO A 107 -12.63 -3.14 -14.29
C PRO A 107 -11.61 -2.15 -14.85
N SER A 108 -10.31 -2.44 -14.78
CA SER A 108 -9.24 -1.56 -15.25
C SER A 108 -8.07 -2.36 -15.84
N THR A 109 -7.64 -2.00 -17.04
CA THR A 109 -6.59 -2.71 -17.79
C THR A 109 -5.23 -2.00 -17.80
N ASN A 110 -5.14 -0.79 -17.25
CA ASN A 110 -3.91 0.03 -17.33
C ASN A 110 -2.90 -0.32 -16.22
N HIS A 111 -2.36 -1.54 -16.25
CA HIS A 111 -1.37 -2.01 -15.27
C HIS A 111 -0.24 -2.79 -15.93
N GLY A 112 0.95 -2.77 -15.28
CA GLY A 112 2.07 -3.61 -15.70
C GLY A 112 1.78 -5.10 -15.54
N ARG A 113 2.51 -5.94 -16.27
CA ARG A 113 2.26 -7.38 -16.38
C ARG A 113 2.49 -8.17 -15.08
N TYR A 114 3.50 -7.79 -14.29
CA TYR A 114 3.92 -8.52 -13.09
C TYR A 114 3.40 -7.86 -11.80
N GLY A 115 3.05 -8.67 -10.80
CA GLY A 115 2.40 -8.24 -9.58
C GLY A 115 2.96 -8.78 -8.26
N THR A 116 4.06 -9.49 -8.25
CA THR A 116 4.58 -10.32 -7.13
C THR A 116 4.57 -9.64 -5.75
N VAL A 117 4.87 -8.34 -5.66
CA VAL A 117 4.78 -7.56 -4.42
C VAL A 117 3.95 -6.32 -4.69
N SER A 118 2.88 -6.11 -3.93
CA SER A 118 2.03 -4.95 -4.10
C SER A 118 2.67 -3.68 -3.54
N ALA A 119 3.10 -2.76 -4.42
CA ALA A 119 3.59 -1.45 -4.01
C ALA A 119 2.50 -0.63 -3.30
N HIS A 120 1.23 -0.71 -3.75
CA HIS A 120 0.11 -0.04 -3.09
C HIS A 120 -0.08 -0.54 -1.65
N ALA A 121 -0.01 -1.86 -1.41
CA ALA A 121 -0.08 -2.40 -0.06
C ALA A 121 1.12 -1.93 0.79
N ALA A 122 2.33 -1.96 0.24
CA ALA A 122 3.52 -1.51 0.94
C ALA A 122 3.43 -0.03 1.32
N THR A 123 3.04 0.84 0.39
CA THR A 123 2.96 2.28 0.63
C THR A 123 1.85 2.64 1.62
N ILE A 124 0.65 2.06 1.49
CA ILE A 124 -0.45 2.38 2.42
C ILE A 124 -0.19 1.84 3.83
N VAL A 125 0.40 0.66 3.98
CA VAL A 125 0.78 0.13 5.29
C VAL A 125 1.87 0.99 5.92
N SER A 126 2.89 1.43 5.15
CA SER A 126 3.93 2.34 5.64
C SER A 126 3.33 3.66 6.12
N LEU A 127 2.51 4.30 5.31
CA LEU A 127 1.82 5.55 5.66
C LEU A 127 0.98 5.38 6.92
N SER A 128 0.22 4.29 7.01
CA SER A 128 -0.66 4.01 8.14
C SER A 128 0.12 3.87 9.45
N ILE A 129 1.20 3.10 9.45
CA ILE A 129 2.03 2.86 10.65
C ILE A 129 2.72 4.15 11.08
N ILE A 130 3.34 4.91 10.15
CA ILE A 130 4.04 6.16 10.49
C ILE A 130 3.05 7.20 11.01
N SER A 131 1.87 7.33 10.38
CA SER A 131 0.84 8.29 10.80
C SER A 131 0.24 7.92 12.15
N ALA A 132 -0.07 6.63 12.39
CA ALA A 132 -0.57 6.14 13.67
C ALA A 132 0.45 6.39 14.78
N TYR A 133 1.74 6.16 14.52
CA TYR A 133 2.82 6.46 15.44
C TYR A 133 2.91 7.95 15.77
N ALA A 134 2.88 8.82 14.76
CA ALA A 134 3.00 10.27 14.94
C ALA A 134 1.80 10.88 15.66
N ILE A 135 0.58 10.42 15.34
CA ILE A 135 -0.68 10.94 15.89
C ILE A 135 -0.99 10.35 17.26
N HIS A 136 -0.68 9.06 17.48
CA HIS A 136 -0.83 8.35 18.75
C HIS A 136 -2.24 8.46 19.37
N ARG A 137 -3.29 8.26 18.57
CA ARG A 137 -4.69 8.23 18.99
C ARG A 137 -5.34 6.91 18.54
N ARG A 138 -5.96 6.15 19.45
CA ARG A 138 -6.55 4.84 19.17
C ARG A 138 -7.60 4.89 18.05
N TRP A 139 -8.51 5.87 18.09
CA TRP A 139 -9.53 5.99 17.06
C TRP A 139 -8.92 6.21 15.67
N PHE A 140 -7.85 7.04 15.58
CA PHE A 140 -7.17 7.29 14.32
C PHE A 140 -6.44 6.03 13.81
N SER A 141 -5.83 5.25 14.71
CA SER A 141 -5.19 4.00 14.33
C SER A 141 -6.17 3.00 13.75
N TRP A 142 -7.38 2.91 14.30
CA TRP A 142 -8.46 2.09 13.72
C TRP A 142 -8.94 2.64 12.38
N LEU A 143 -9.18 3.95 12.27
CA LEU A 143 -9.58 4.59 11.02
C LEU A 143 -8.59 4.28 9.90
N ILE A 144 -7.29 4.54 10.13
CA ILE A 144 -6.27 4.35 9.08
C ILE A 144 -6.05 2.86 8.76
N ALA A 145 -6.25 1.95 9.72
CA ALA A 145 -6.20 0.51 9.48
C ALA A 145 -7.35 0.07 8.55
N VAL A 146 -8.57 0.54 8.80
CA VAL A 146 -9.73 0.25 7.92
C VAL A 146 -9.49 0.79 6.52
N VAL A 147 -8.95 2.00 6.39
CA VAL A 147 -8.58 2.59 5.09
C VAL A 147 -7.54 1.74 4.39
N ALA A 148 -6.50 1.29 5.09
CA ALA A 148 -5.46 0.44 4.51
C ALA A 148 -6.04 -0.90 4.01
N ILE A 149 -6.93 -1.52 4.77
CA ILE A 149 -7.63 -2.75 4.37
C ILE A 149 -8.49 -2.49 3.12
N ALA A 150 -9.25 -1.40 3.09
CA ALA A 150 -10.09 -1.05 1.94
C ALA A 150 -9.24 -0.84 0.66
N ILE A 151 -8.12 -0.12 0.75
CA ILE A 151 -7.20 0.07 -0.38
C ILE A 151 -6.57 -1.26 -0.80
N CYS A 152 -6.11 -2.10 0.13
CA CYS A 152 -5.56 -3.41 -0.18
C CYS A 152 -6.61 -4.30 -0.87
N TYR A 153 -7.84 -4.33 -0.37
CA TYR A 153 -8.93 -5.09 -0.96
C TYR A 153 -9.26 -4.59 -2.38
N SER A 154 -9.30 -3.28 -2.59
CA SER A 154 -9.56 -2.73 -3.93
C SER A 154 -8.55 -3.23 -4.98
N ARG A 155 -7.30 -3.57 -4.58
CA ARG A 155 -6.30 -4.12 -5.51
C ARG A 155 -6.60 -5.57 -5.93
N ILE A 156 -7.25 -6.35 -5.07
CA ILE A 156 -7.73 -7.70 -5.38
C ILE A 156 -8.96 -7.60 -6.29
N TYR A 157 -9.94 -6.78 -5.89
CA TYR A 157 -11.17 -6.56 -6.65
C TYR A 157 -10.90 -6.08 -8.09
N LEU A 158 -9.91 -5.19 -8.28
CA LEU A 158 -9.51 -4.68 -9.59
C LEU A 158 -8.58 -5.61 -10.37
N ALA A 159 -8.45 -6.89 -9.99
CA ALA A 159 -7.57 -7.90 -10.60
C ALA A 159 -6.10 -7.48 -10.73
N CYS A 160 -5.64 -6.55 -9.88
CA CYS A 160 -4.27 -6.03 -9.92
C CYS A 160 -3.28 -6.92 -9.18
N HIS A 161 -3.72 -7.59 -8.12
CA HIS A 161 -2.86 -8.38 -7.24
C HIS A 161 -3.61 -9.59 -6.67
N PHE A 162 -2.88 -10.69 -6.48
CA PHE A 162 -3.31 -11.79 -5.65
C PHE A 162 -3.24 -11.44 -4.16
N PRO A 163 -4.02 -12.13 -3.28
CA PRO A 163 -3.93 -11.95 -1.83
C PRO A 163 -2.51 -12.06 -1.28
N GLN A 164 -1.71 -13.02 -1.78
CA GLN A 164 -0.32 -13.17 -1.38
C GLN A 164 0.53 -11.94 -1.72
N ASP A 165 0.31 -11.28 -2.86
CA ASP A 165 1.04 -10.08 -3.25
C ASP A 165 0.78 -8.92 -2.28
N ILE A 166 -0.47 -8.87 -1.75
CA ILE A 166 -0.87 -7.89 -0.74
C ILE A 166 -0.16 -8.16 0.58
N LEU A 167 -0.09 -9.43 1.02
CA LEU A 167 0.62 -9.80 2.25
C LEU A 167 2.11 -9.49 2.17
N LEU A 168 2.76 -9.83 1.05
CA LEU A 168 4.18 -9.50 0.82
C LEU A 168 4.40 -7.98 0.78
N GLY A 169 3.49 -7.25 0.12
CA GLY A 169 3.51 -5.79 0.13
C GLY A 169 3.34 -5.21 1.53
N ALA A 170 2.39 -5.72 2.31
CA ALA A 170 2.18 -5.29 3.69
C ALA A 170 3.42 -5.54 4.58
N ALA A 171 4.05 -6.71 4.45
CA ALA A 171 5.30 -7.03 5.16
C ALA A 171 6.42 -6.04 4.79
N LEU A 172 6.60 -5.75 3.49
CA LEU A 172 7.54 -4.72 3.03
C LEU A 172 7.18 -3.35 3.62
N GLY A 173 5.88 -3.01 3.68
CA GLY A 173 5.39 -1.78 4.27
C GLY A 173 5.73 -1.63 5.76
N VAL A 174 5.68 -2.70 6.53
CA VAL A 174 6.11 -2.70 7.94
C VAL A 174 7.60 -2.39 8.06
N VAL A 175 8.43 -3.00 7.21
CA VAL A 175 9.89 -2.75 7.21
C VAL A 175 10.19 -1.29 6.88
N THR A 176 9.63 -0.77 5.79
CA THR A 176 9.88 0.62 5.37
C THR A 176 9.29 1.64 6.34
N ALA A 177 8.14 1.33 6.98
CA ALA A 177 7.58 2.15 8.05
C ALA A 177 8.50 2.25 9.27
N THR A 178 9.17 1.16 9.63
CA THR A 178 10.12 1.17 10.74
C THR A 178 11.26 2.15 10.49
N LEU A 179 11.82 2.14 9.27
CA LEU A 179 12.83 3.12 8.85
C LEU A 179 12.28 4.55 8.86
N GLY A 180 11.06 4.75 8.35
CA GLY A 180 10.37 6.04 8.38
C GLY A 180 10.17 6.56 9.83
N ILE A 181 9.80 5.71 10.78
CA ILE A 181 9.67 6.09 12.19
C ILE A 181 11.01 6.51 12.79
N LEU A 182 12.10 5.86 12.44
CA LEU A 182 13.43 6.27 12.90
C LEU A 182 13.76 7.68 12.41
N VAL A 183 13.49 7.98 11.15
CA VAL A 183 13.67 9.33 10.58
C VAL A 183 12.75 10.33 11.27
N PHE A 184 11.46 10.00 11.44
CA PHE A 184 10.52 10.86 12.15
C PHE A 184 11.02 11.22 13.55
N ARG A 185 11.47 10.23 14.33
CA ARG A 185 12.01 10.43 15.69
C ARG A 185 13.25 11.31 15.70
N ALA A 186 14.17 11.10 14.77
CA ALA A 186 15.40 11.87 14.67
C ALA A 186 15.13 13.36 14.43
N ILE A 187 14.14 13.68 13.57
CA ILE A 187 13.82 15.05 13.18
C ILE A 187 12.84 15.71 14.17
N ALA A 188 11.75 15.05 14.52
CA ALA A 188 10.73 15.59 15.41
C ALA A 188 11.24 15.84 16.84
N GLY A 189 12.20 15.01 17.27
CA GLY A 189 12.76 15.09 18.63
C GLY A 189 11.78 14.58 19.69
N LYS A 190 12.02 14.96 20.97
CA LYS A 190 11.12 14.58 22.08
C LYS A 190 9.87 15.44 22.05
N ASN A 191 8.70 14.81 22.08
CA ASN A 191 7.43 15.52 22.17
C ASN A 191 7.28 16.15 23.56
N LYS A 192 7.07 17.46 23.59
CA LYS A 192 6.83 18.24 24.82
C LYS A 192 5.37 18.65 25.00
N ARG A 193 4.46 18.30 24.04
CA ARG A 193 3.05 18.69 24.07
C ARG A 193 2.17 17.50 24.39
N TRP A 194 1.47 17.57 25.47
CA TRP A 194 0.37 16.70 25.89
C TRP A 194 -0.96 17.42 25.78
#